data_0dc51faae3a9152f507cfb49705f6e94
#
_entry.id   0dc51faae3a9152f507cfb49705f6e94
#
_cell.length_a   1.000
_cell.length_b   1.000
_cell.length_c   1.000
_cell.angle_alpha   90.00
_cell.angle_beta   90.00
_cell.angle_gamma   90.00
#
_symmetry.space_group_name_H-M   'P 1'
#
loop_
_entity.id
_entity.type
_entity.pdbx_description
1 polymer ?
#
loop_
_entity_poly.entity_id
_entity_poly.type
_entity_poly.pdbx_seq_one_letter_code
_entity_poly.pdbx_strand_id
1 'polypeptide(L)'
;AIRLLNMLGYDVHIPVQQTCCGALHLHAGDTETAKRFMRHNLEAFGDETETVLTTASGCGAVLREYRMYLSDSVAASFGGRVMDISEFLARADWSRLTLQPLPARIAVHDPCTLANVLRQEKAPHALLRMIPQTEIVPLPENSLCCGGAGTYPLTQPEMAAQLRAAKLGHIKSTMPAILATSNIGCALHLAAGLREAGLDIEVVHPVVLLERQLQVKSSK
;
A
#
# COMPACT_ATOMS: atom_id res chain seq x y z
N ALA A 1 1.07 1.03 -11.34
CA ALA A 1 2.29 1.64 -10.76
C ALA A 1 3.35 1.88 -11.84
N ILE A 2 3.84 0.83 -12.53
CA ILE A 2 4.95 0.93 -13.51
C ILE A 2 4.65 2.00 -14.58
N ARG A 3 3.48 1.91 -15.24
CA ARG A 3 3.09 2.90 -16.26
C ARG A 3 3.10 4.33 -15.72
N LEU A 4 2.61 4.56 -14.49
CA LEU A 4 2.61 5.88 -13.87
C LEU A 4 4.05 6.38 -13.66
N LEU A 5 4.94 5.55 -13.12
CA LEU A 5 6.34 5.91 -12.90
C LEU A 5 7.06 6.23 -14.22
N ASN A 6 6.85 5.41 -15.27
CA ASN A 6 7.42 5.66 -16.59
C ASN A 6 6.91 6.98 -17.21
N MET A 7 5.62 7.30 -17.02
CA MET A 7 5.05 8.58 -17.48
C MET A 7 5.61 9.79 -16.72
N LEU A 8 6.04 9.61 -15.46
CA LEU A 8 6.78 10.61 -14.69
C LEU A 8 8.27 10.69 -15.06
N GLY A 9 8.75 9.82 -15.96
CA GLY A 9 10.13 9.82 -16.45
C GLY A 9 11.11 8.95 -15.65
N TYR A 10 10.58 8.09 -14.76
CA TYR A 10 11.41 7.11 -14.05
C TYR A 10 11.55 5.82 -14.85
N ASP A 11 12.75 5.28 -14.89
CA ASP A 11 13.00 3.91 -15.35
C ASP A 11 12.70 2.93 -14.21
N VAL A 12 11.94 1.86 -14.51
CA VAL A 12 11.46 0.91 -13.49
C VAL A 12 12.05 -0.46 -13.76
N HIS A 13 12.95 -0.88 -12.89
CA HIS A 13 13.50 -2.22 -12.90
C HIS A 13 12.73 -3.15 -11.96
N ILE A 14 12.42 -4.36 -12.42
CA ILE A 14 11.79 -5.41 -11.62
C ILE A 14 12.72 -6.63 -11.63
N PRO A 15 13.44 -6.90 -10.54
CA PRO A 15 14.30 -8.08 -10.46
C PRO A 15 13.48 -9.36 -10.63
N VAL A 16 13.80 -10.16 -11.65
CA VAL A 16 13.05 -11.42 -11.92
C VAL A 16 13.17 -12.44 -10.79
N GLN A 17 14.25 -12.35 -10.01
CA GLN A 17 14.53 -13.24 -8.89
C GLN A 17 13.84 -12.80 -7.59
N GLN A 18 13.23 -11.59 -7.52
CA GLN A 18 12.55 -11.17 -6.29
C GLN A 18 11.45 -12.17 -5.88
N THR A 19 11.28 -12.33 -4.58
CA THR A 19 10.29 -13.26 -4.01
C THR A 19 9.40 -12.57 -2.96
N CYS A 20 8.64 -13.37 -2.20
CA CYS A 20 7.88 -12.87 -1.06
C CYS A 20 8.80 -12.12 -0.08
N CYS A 21 8.30 -11.03 0.52
CA CYS A 21 9.03 -10.27 1.55
C CYS A 21 9.30 -11.07 2.85
N GLY A 22 8.67 -12.24 3.02
CA GLY A 22 8.80 -13.08 4.22
C GLY A 22 7.83 -12.74 5.35
N ALA A 23 7.05 -11.66 5.26
CA ALA A 23 6.17 -11.19 6.33
C ALA A 23 5.20 -12.25 6.86
N LEU A 24 4.57 -13.04 5.98
CA LEU A 24 3.60 -14.07 6.39
C LEU A 24 4.25 -15.15 7.24
N HIS A 25 5.42 -15.62 6.84
CA HIS A 25 6.20 -16.61 7.60
C HIS A 25 6.67 -16.05 8.93
N LEU A 26 7.17 -14.82 8.92
CA LEU A 26 7.62 -14.13 10.13
C LEU A 26 6.49 -14.01 11.16
N HIS A 27 5.31 -13.55 10.73
CA HIS A 27 4.15 -13.38 11.60
C HIS A 27 3.54 -14.73 12.06
N ALA A 28 3.79 -15.82 11.33
CA ALA A 28 3.42 -17.17 11.72
C ALA A 28 4.46 -17.86 12.62
N GLY A 29 5.58 -17.19 12.96
CA GLY A 29 6.66 -17.73 13.78
C GLY A 29 7.71 -18.54 13.00
N ASP A 30 7.55 -18.72 11.68
CA ASP A 30 8.54 -19.42 10.83
C ASP A 30 9.64 -18.44 10.39
N THR A 31 10.47 -18.07 11.37
CA THR A 31 11.55 -17.10 11.18
C THR A 31 12.62 -17.59 10.18
N GLU A 32 12.89 -18.89 10.14
CA GLU A 32 13.94 -19.41 9.25
C GLU A 32 13.52 -19.35 7.77
N THR A 33 12.27 -19.67 7.46
CA THR A 33 11.76 -19.47 6.09
C THR A 33 11.71 -17.99 5.73
N ALA A 34 11.29 -17.12 6.66
CA ALA A 34 11.31 -15.68 6.46
C ALA A 34 12.72 -15.18 6.12
N LYS A 35 13.76 -15.59 6.88
CA LYS A 35 15.16 -15.23 6.62
C LYS A 35 15.66 -15.71 5.25
N ARG A 36 15.22 -16.89 4.78
CA ARG A 36 15.57 -17.36 3.42
C ARG A 36 15.03 -16.41 2.36
N PHE A 37 13.78 -15.99 2.45
CA PHE A 37 13.20 -14.99 1.54
C PHE A 37 13.92 -13.65 1.63
N MET A 38 14.26 -13.21 2.85
CA MET A 38 14.99 -11.95 3.06
C MET A 38 16.35 -11.98 2.35
N ARG A 39 17.17 -13.02 2.54
CA ARG A 39 18.48 -13.16 1.87
C ARG A 39 18.32 -13.19 0.36
N HIS A 40 17.37 -13.97 -0.15
CA HIS A 40 17.10 -14.07 -1.57
C HIS A 40 16.70 -12.69 -2.18
N ASN A 41 15.89 -11.92 -1.47
CA ASN A 41 15.54 -10.56 -1.92
C ASN A 41 16.76 -9.61 -1.86
N LEU A 42 17.61 -9.69 -0.83
CA LEU A 42 18.84 -8.90 -0.80
C LEU A 42 19.74 -9.19 -2.01
N GLU A 43 19.91 -10.47 -2.38
CA GLU A 43 20.65 -10.87 -3.57
C GLU A 43 19.99 -10.36 -4.86
N ALA A 44 18.64 -10.46 -4.96
CA ALA A 44 17.89 -10.05 -6.14
C ALA A 44 17.93 -8.54 -6.40
N PHE A 45 17.89 -7.73 -5.34
CA PHE A 45 17.95 -6.26 -5.43
C PHE A 45 19.36 -5.69 -5.43
N GLY A 46 20.37 -6.47 -5.05
CA GLY A 46 21.77 -6.06 -5.01
C GLY A 46 22.06 -4.88 -4.06
N ASP A 47 23.28 -4.38 -4.16
CA ASP A 47 23.81 -3.24 -3.34
C ASP A 47 23.68 -1.90 -4.05
N GLU A 48 22.91 -1.80 -5.11
CA GLU A 48 22.71 -0.59 -5.87
C GLU A 48 22.04 0.49 -5.01
N THR A 49 22.21 1.75 -5.41
CA THR A 49 21.73 2.91 -4.64
C THR A 49 20.29 3.28 -4.97
N GLU A 50 19.65 2.56 -5.89
CA GLU A 50 18.29 2.86 -6.31
C GLU A 50 17.27 2.65 -5.19
N THR A 51 16.21 3.44 -5.26
CA THR A 51 15.07 3.30 -4.36
C THR A 51 14.28 2.02 -4.67
N VAL A 52 14.02 1.22 -3.64
CA VAL A 52 13.16 0.04 -3.72
C VAL A 52 11.73 0.44 -3.37
N LEU A 53 10.85 0.46 -4.36
CA LEU A 53 9.44 0.85 -4.16
C LEU A 53 8.57 -0.34 -3.78
N THR A 54 7.69 -0.13 -2.82
CA THR A 54 6.68 -1.11 -2.44
C THR A 54 5.28 -0.54 -2.60
N THR A 55 4.36 -1.36 -3.13
CA THR A 55 2.94 -1.04 -3.28
C THR A 55 2.08 -1.67 -2.18
N ALA A 56 2.70 -2.31 -1.19
CA ALA A 56 2.02 -2.96 -0.09
C ALA A 56 2.70 -2.59 1.23
N SER A 57 2.05 -1.75 2.04
CA SER A 57 2.63 -1.23 3.28
C SER A 57 3.05 -2.34 4.26
N GLY A 58 2.35 -3.48 4.29
CA GLY A 58 2.74 -4.64 5.11
C GLY A 58 4.07 -5.25 4.68
N CYS A 59 4.30 -5.39 3.36
CA CYS A 59 5.61 -5.81 2.83
C CYS A 59 6.67 -4.74 3.08
N GLY A 60 6.34 -3.47 2.82
CA GLY A 60 7.26 -2.35 3.02
C GLY A 60 7.79 -2.25 4.45
N ALA A 61 6.94 -2.49 5.44
CA ALA A 61 7.33 -2.52 6.85
C ALA A 61 8.42 -3.59 7.09
N VAL A 62 8.18 -4.84 6.65
CA VAL A 62 9.13 -5.94 6.88
C VAL A 62 10.40 -5.76 6.04
N LEU A 63 10.32 -5.28 4.80
CA LEU A 63 11.51 -4.98 3.98
C LEU A 63 12.44 -3.96 4.66
N ARG A 64 11.90 -2.91 5.30
CA ARG A 64 12.69 -1.93 6.09
C ARG A 64 13.34 -2.55 7.33
N GLU A 65 12.75 -3.61 7.86
CA GLU A 65 13.16 -4.25 9.10
C GLU A 65 14.09 -5.46 8.90
N TYR A 66 14.50 -5.80 7.68
CA TYR A 66 15.39 -6.94 7.40
C TYR A 66 16.64 -6.96 8.30
N ARG A 67 17.21 -5.79 8.63
CA ARG A 67 18.34 -5.63 9.56
C ARG A 67 18.07 -6.17 10.96
N MET A 68 16.82 -6.31 11.37
CA MET A 68 16.47 -6.84 12.70
C MET A 68 16.57 -8.37 12.75
N TYR A 69 16.55 -9.01 11.58
CA TYR A 69 16.54 -10.47 11.42
C TYR A 69 17.82 -11.01 10.80
N LEU A 70 18.54 -10.18 10.05
CA LEU A 70 19.80 -10.53 9.38
C LEU A 70 20.89 -9.59 9.89
N SER A 71 21.96 -10.19 10.45
CA SER A 71 23.06 -9.44 11.08
C SER A 71 24.15 -9.05 10.06
N ASP A 72 23.75 -8.52 8.90
CA ASP A 72 24.70 -8.04 7.90
C ASP A 72 24.46 -6.56 7.52
N SER A 73 25.52 -5.92 6.99
CA SER A 73 25.47 -4.51 6.58
C SER A 73 24.57 -4.29 5.37
N VAL A 74 24.43 -5.30 4.49
CA VAL A 74 23.59 -5.22 3.28
C VAL A 74 22.12 -5.08 3.67
N ALA A 75 21.67 -5.84 4.67
CA ALA A 75 20.29 -5.72 5.18
C ALA A 75 20.00 -4.33 5.77
N ALA A 76 21.01 -3.70 6.39
CA ALA A 76 20.86 -2.34 6.92
C ALA A 76 20.74 -1.29 5.81
N SER A 77 21.62 -1.35 4.79
CA SER A 77 21.59 -0.44 3.64
C SER A 77 20.32 -0.63 2.82
N PHE A 78 19.90 -1.86 2.58
CA PHE A 78 18.67 -2.20 1.85
C PHE A 78 17.43 -1.58 2.49
N GLY A 79 17.24 -1.72 3.80
CA GLY A 79 16.09 -1.16 4.51
C GLY A 79 15.98 0.36 4.36
N GLY A 80 17.11 1.07 4.28
CA GLY A 80 17.17 2.52 4.03
C GLY A 80 16.70 2.93 2.63
N ARG A 81 16.77 2.04 1.64
CA ARG A 81 16.33 2.29 0.26
C ARG A 81 14.84 2.01 0.06
N VAL A 82 14.19 1.26 0.95
CA VAL A 82 12.78 0.88 0.81
C VAL A 82 11.86 2.06 1.09
N MET A 83 10.98 2.36 0.16
CA MET A 83 10.02 3.45 0.24
C MET A 83 8.63 3.00 -0.21
N ASP A 84 7.58 3.48 0.47
CA ASP A 84 6.21 3.31 -0.02
C ASP A 84 6.02 4.11 -1.29
N ILE A 85 5.33 3.53 -2.27
CA ILE A 85 5.12 4.19 -3.57
C ILE A 85 4.37 5.52 -3.44
N SER A 86 3.45 5.65 -2.49
CA SER A 86 2.72 6.90 -2.27
C SER A 86 3.63 7.98 -1.72
N GLU A 87 4.57 7.62 -0.83
CA GLU A 87 5.61 8.53 -0.35
C GLU A 87 6.49 9.03 -1.49
N PHE A 88 6.94 8.12 -2.35
CA PHE A 88 7.76 8.46 -3.51
C PHE A 88 7.02 9.40 -4.47
N LEU A 89 5.80 9.04 -4.85
CA LEU A 89 4.99 9.81 -5.78
C LEU A 89 4.60 11.19 -5.24
N ALA A 90 4.43 11.35 -3.92
CA ALA A 90 4.16 12.66 -3.31
C ALA A 90 5.31 13.65 -3.45
N ARG A 91 6.52 13.18 -3.73
CA ARG A 91 7.74 13.97 -3.96
C ARG A 91 8.10 14.11 -5.43
N ALA A 92 7.41 13.40 -6.33
CA ALA A 92 7.69 13.38 -7.75
C ALA A 92 7.27 14.70 -8.43
N ASP A 93 7.89 15.02 -9.55
CA ASP A 93 7.49 16.16 -10.40
C ASP A 93 6.34 15.77 -11.32
N TRP A 94 5.15 16.30 -11.05
CA TRP A 94 3.94 16.10 -11.84
C TRP A 94 3.73 17.16 -12.94
N SER A 95 4.68 18.08 -13.16
CA SER A 95 4.52 19.22 -14.05
C SER A 95 4.16 18.85 -15.50
N ARG A 96 4.60 17.67 -15.96
CA ARG A 96 4.36 17.14 -17.32
C ARG A 96 3.05 16.37 -17.48
N LEU A 97 2.38 16.04 -16.37
CA LEU A 97 1.15 15.25 -16.37
C LEU A 97 -0.05 16.08 -15.97
N THR A 98 -1.22 15.64 -16.42
CA THR A 98 -2.50 16.19 -15.99
C THR A 98 -3.37 15.04 -15.52
N LEU A 99 -4.10 15.26 -14.43
CA LEU A 99 -5.09 14.30 -13.94
C LEU A 99 -6.48 14.72 -14.42
N GLN A 100 -7.22 13.77 -14.98
CA GLN A 100 -8.61 13.97 -15.36
C GLN A 100 -9.50 14.06 -14.11
N PRO A 101 -10.60 14.82 -14.16
CA PRO A 101 -11.56 14.89 -13.07
C PRO A 101 -12.15 13.50 -12.74
N LEU A 102 -12.33 13.26 -11.45
CA LEU A 102 -13.05 12.11 -10.91
C LEU A 102 -14.08 12.61 -9.91
N PRO A 103 -15.34 12.89 -10.34
CA PRO A 103 -16.39 13.38 -9.45
C PRO A 103 -16.92 12.25 -8.57
N ALA A 104 -16.12 11.83 -7.59
CA ALA A 104 -16.42 10.73 -6.69
C ALA A 104 -16.05 11.05 -5.25
N ARG A 105 -16.80 10.44 -4.31
CA ARG A 105 -16.51 10.45 -2.89
C ARG A 105 -15.56 9.29 -2.58
N ILE A 106 -14.38 9.58 -2.07
CA ILE A 106 -13.34 8.59 -1.76
C ILE A 106 -13.06 8.62 -0.26
N ALA A 107 -13.25 7.48 0.40
CA ALA A 107 -12.69 7.25 1.73
C ALA A 107 -11.28 6.67 1.58
N VAL A 108 -10.33 7.16 2.37
CA VAL A 108 -8.96 6.61 2.41
C VAL A 108 -8.79 5.85 3.70
N HIS A 109 -8.60 4.54 3.60
CA HIS A 109 -8.25 3.69 4.72
C HIS A 109 -6.73 3.71 4.92
N ASP A 110 -6.29 4.08 6.13
CA ASP A 110 -4.88 4.12 6.50
C ASP A 110 -4.47 2.77 7.12
N PRO A 111 -3.77 1.90 6.39
CA PRO A 111 -3.29 0.64 6.95
C PRO A 111 -2.40 0.88 8.18
N CYS A 112 -2.57 0.06 9.23
CA CYS A 112 -1.80 0.21 10.47
C CYS A 112 -0.28 0.16 10.24
N THR A 113 0.20 -0.64 9.28
CA THR A 113 1.61 -0.68 8.88
C THR A 113 2.08 0.62 8.21
N LEU A 114 1.22 1.25 7.38
CA LEU A 114 1.54 2.54 6.77
C LEU A 114 1.62 3.64 7.81
N ALA A 115 0.65 3.69 8.73
CA ALA A 115 0.56 4.75 9.74
C ALA A 115 1.60 4.57 10.87
N ASN A 116 1.69 3.36 11.46
CA ASN A 116 2.45 3.16 12.69
C ASN A 116 3.92 2.75 12.45
N VAL A 117 4.22 2.05 11.32
CA VAL A 117 5.57 1.58 11.01
C VAL A 117 6.25 2.50 9.98
N LEU A 118 5.61 2.71 8.84
CA LEU A 118 6.18 3.54 7.77
C LEU A 118 5.99 5.04 8.02
N ARG A 119 4.98 5.44 8.82
CA ARG A 119 4.61 6.83 9.15
C ARG A 119 4.36 7.70 7.92
N GLN A 120 3.66 7.12 6.92
CA GLN A 120 3.39 7.73 5.62
C GLN A 120 1.90 7.79 5.27
N GLU A 121 1.02 7.76 6.27
CA GLU A 121 -0.43 7.79 6.09
C GLU A 121 -0.93 9.04 5.34
N LYS A 122 -0.20 10.15 5.41
CA LYS A 122 -0.58 11.40 4.75
C LYS A 122 -0.36 11.38 3.23
N ALA A 123 0.58 10.57 2.74
CA ALA A 123 0.97 10.57 1.33
C ALA A 123 -0.18 10.12 0.39
N PRO A 124 -0.93 9.02 0.64
CA PRO A 124 -2.08 8.66 -0.18
C PRO A 124 -3.15 9.74 -0.23
N HIS A 125 -3.44 10.39 0.91
CA HIS A 125 -4.42 11.47 0.98
C HIS A 125 -3.98 12.69 0.14
N ALA A 126 -2.71 13.09 0.23
CA ALA A 126 -2.17 14.20 -0.55
C ALA A 126 -2.27 13.93 -2.05
N LEU A 127 -1.89 12.73 -2.48
CA LEU A 127 -1.95 12.31 -3.88
C LEU A 127 -3.37 12.29 -4.43
N LEU A 128 -4.33 11.73 -3.69
CA LEU A 128 -5.71 11.65 -4.17
C LEU A 128 -6.39 13.01 -4.24
N ARG A 129 -5.99 13.99 -3.40
CA ARG A 129 -6.45 15.38 -3.50
C ARG A 129 -5.96 16.10 -4.77
N MET A 130 -4.95 15.58 -5.46
CA MET A 130 -4.51 16.13 -6.75
C MET A 130 -5.50 15.82 -7.88
N ILE A 131 -6.36 14.82 -7.74
CA ILE A 131 -7.38 14.47 -8.73
C ILE A 131 -8.51 15.51 -8.67
N PRO A 132 -8.77 16.26 -9.75
CA PRO A 132 -9.81 17.28 -9.72
C PRO A 132 -11.20 16.68 -9.47
N GLN A 133 -12.07 17.47 -8.81
CA GLN A 133 -13.46 17.12 -8.48
C GLN A 133 -13.63 15.89 -7.56
N THR A 134 -12.55 15.39 -6.98
CA THR A 134 -12.61 14.31 -5.99
C THR A 134 -12.91 14.87 -4.60
N GLU A 135 -13.89 14.30 -3.91
CA GLU A 135 -14.18 14.57 -2.50
C GLU A 135 -13.53 13.50 -1.62
N ILE A 136 -12.50 13.86 -0.87
CA ILE A 136 -11.92 12.96 0.14
C ILE A 136 -12.73 13.07 1.41
N VAL A 137 -13.54 12.04 1.69
CA VAL A 137 -14.37 11.98 2.90
C VAL A 137 -13.58 11.41 4.08
N PRO A 138 -13.71 11.99 5.29
CA PRO A 138 -13.02 11.47 6.46
C PRO A 138 -13.59 10.10 6.83
N LEU A 139 -12.72 9.13 7.08
CA LEU A 139 -13.10 7.81 7.60
C LEU A 139 -13.00 7.84 9.13
N PRO A 140 -14.11 7.76 9.87
CA PRO A 140 -14.07 7.70 11.34
C PRO A 140 -13.25 6.50 11.83
N GLU A 141 -12.59 6.65 12.96
CA GLU A 141 -11.78 5.60 13.59
C GLU A 141 -10.80 4.92 12.58
N ASN A 142 -10.15 5.74 11.73
CA ASN A 142 -9.27 5.24 10.67
C ASN A 142 -8.06 4.48 11.23
N SER A 143 -7.62 4.81 12.44
CA SER A 143 -6.54 4.13 13.16
C SER A 143 -6.86 2.69 13.62
N LEU A 144 -8.16 2.31 13.69
CA LEU A 144 -8.54 0.95 14.05
C LEU A 144 -8.11 -0.05 12.98
N CYS A 145 -7.62 -1.22 13.42
CA CYS A 145 -7.26 -2.31 12.52
C CYS A 145 -8.50 -2.85 11.77
N CYS A 146 -8.31 -3.18 10.49
CA CYS A 146 -9.37 -3.82 9.69
C CYS A 146 -9.52 -5.33 9.95
N GLY A 147 -8.62 -5.94 10.72
CA GLY A 147 -8.58 -7.39 10.96
C GLY A 147 -7.85 -8.21 9.90
N GLY A 148 -7.39 -7.60 8.79
CA GLY A 148 -6.78 -8.29 7.63
C GLY A 148 -5.27 -8.50 7.74
N ALA A 149 -4.70 -8.68 8.94
CA ALA A 149 -3.26 -8.80 9.14
C ALA A 149 -2.74 -10.21 8.83
N GLY A 150 -2.02 -10.35 7.71
CA GLY A 150 -1.35 -11.60 7.34
C GLY A 150 -2.30 -12.79 7.33
N THR A 151 -1.99 -13.82 8.13
CA THR A 151 -2.81 -15.05 8.29
C THR A 151 -3.90 -14.92 9.37
N TYR A 152 -4.00 -13.79 10.06
CA TYR A 152 -4.94 -13.58 11.17
C TYR A 152 -6.39 -13.92 10.82
N PRO A 153 -6.93 -13.56 9.64
CA PRO A 153 -8.31 -13.95 9.26
C PRO A 153 -8.52 -15.46 9.18
N LEU A 154 -7.45 -16.25 9.00
CA LEU A 154 -7.52 -17.71 8.95
C LEU A 154 -7.34 -18.35 10.33
N THR A 155 -6.49 -17.77 11.18
CA THR A 155 -6.15 -18.31 12.50
C THR A 155 -7.08 -17.81 13.60
N GLN A 156 -7.67 -16.61 13.43
CA GLN A 156 -8.58 -15.95 14.36
C GLN A 156 -9.79 -15.36 13.63
N PRO A 157 -10.59 -16.19 12.93
CA PRO A 157 -11.62 -15.72 12.02
C PRO A 157 -12.72 -14.89 12.69
N GLU A 158 -13.12 -15.26 13.91
CA GLU A 158 -14.17 -14.55 14.65
C GLU A 158 -13.74 -13.12 15.00
N MET A 159 -12.54 -12.95 15.55
CA MET A 159 -12.02 -11.63 15.92
C MET A 159 -11.74 -10.79 14.68
N ALA A 160 -11.18 -11.39 13.62
CA ALA A 160 -10.97 -10.71 12.34
C ALA A 160 -12.29 -10.20 11.74
N ALA A 161 -13.36 -11.00 11.82
CA ALA A 161 -14.69 -10.62 11.36
C ALA A 161 -15.29 -9.47 12.19
N GLN A 162 -15.12 -9.46 13.51
CA GLN A 162 -15.58 -8.36 14.39
C GLN A 162 -14.86 -7.05 14.07
N LEU A 163 -13.52 -7.07 13.90
CA LEU A 163 -12.74 -5.89 13.50
C LEU A 163 -13.17 -5.38 12.12
N ARG A 164 -13.38 -6.28 11.17
CA ARG A 164 -13.90 -5.96 9.84
C ARG A 164 -15.27 -5.30 9.92
N ALA A 165 -16.20 -5.89 10.68
CA ALA A 165 -17.56 -5.37 10.83
C ALA A 165 -17.57 -3.95 11.40
N ALA A 166 -16.76 -3.66 12.42
CA ALA A 166 -16.60 -2.32 12.98
C ALA A 166 -16.11 -1.33 11.90
N LYS A 167 -15.06 -1.70 11.15
CA LYS A 167 -14.53 -0.84 10.07
C LYS A 167 -15.55 -0.63 8.95
N LEU A 168 -16.33 -1.65 8.57
CA LEU A 168 -17.40 -1.53 7.58
C LEU A 168 -18.51 -0.59 8.04
N GLY A 169 -18.84 -0.58 9.33
CA GLY A 169 -19.78 0.38 9.92
C GLY A 169 -19.33 1.84 9.69
N HIS A 170 -18.05 2.13 9.90
CA HIS A 170 -17.48 3.45 9.65
C HIS A 170 -17.44 3.79 8.14
N ILE A 171 -17.09 2.85 7.27
CA ILE A 171 -17.11 3.05 5.82
C ILE A 171 -18.54 3.37 5.37
N LYS A 172 -19.52 2.57 5.80
CA LYS A 172 -20.93 2.76 5.46
C LYS A 172 -21.46 4.14 5.90
N SER A 173 -21.07 4.62 7.08
CA SER A 173 -21.52 5.92 7.60
C SER A 173 -21.09 7.12 6.73
N THR A 174 -20.00 6.99 5.97
CA THR A 174 -19.50 8.03 5.08
C THR A 174 -20.00 7.91 3.65
N MET A 175 -20.62 6.76 3.29
CA MET A 175 -21.14 6.44 1.96
C MET A 175 -20.17 6.84 0.82
N PRO A 176 -18.95 6.34 0.79
CA PRO A 176 -18.05 6.61 -0.32
C PRO A 176 -18.40 5.74 -1.53
N ALA A 177 -18.11 6.20 -2.74
CA ALA A 177 -18.14 5.38 -3.94
C ALA A 177 -16.89 4.47 -4.03
N ILE A 178 -15.78 4.95 -3.47
CA ILE A 178 -14.47 4.28 -3.54
C ILE A 178 -13.83 4.26 -2.16
N LEU A 179 -13.27 3.10 -1.80
CA LEU A 179 -12.38 2.93 -0.64
C LEU A 179 -10.95 2.73 -1.15
N ALA A 180 -10.10 3.72 -0.94
CA ALA A 180 -8.68 3.62 -1.30
C ALA A 180 -7.86 3.06 -0.14
N THR A 181 -7.01 2.05 -0.39
CA THR A 181 -6.10 1.49 0.62
C THR A 181 -4.82 0.94 -0.02
N SER A 182 -3.67 1.14 0.63
CA SER A 182 -2.34 0.75 0.13
C SER A 182 -1.81 -0.55 0.74
N ASN A 183 -2.67 -1.39 1.31
CA ASN A 183 -2.30 -2.71 1.82
C ASN A 183 -3.20 -3.78 1.24
N ILE A 184 -2.62 -4.77 0.55
CA ILE A 184 -3.37 -5.82 -0.12
C ILE A 184 -4.19 -6.69 0.86
N GLY A 185 -3.68 -6.99 2.06
CA GLY A 185 -4.41 -7.74 3.08
C GLY A 185 -5.67 -6.99 3.51
N CYS A 186 -5.56 -5.69 3.80
CA CYS A 186 -6.70 -4.83 4.11
C CYS A 186 -7.68 -4.75 2.92
N ALA A 187 -7.15 -4.56 1.70
CA ALA A 187 -7.99 -4.45 0.50
C ALA A 187 -8.86 -5.69 0.29
N LEU A 188 -8.26 -6.88 0.34
CA LEU A 188 -8.97 -8.15 0.17
C LEU A 188 -10.01 -8.38 1.28
N HIS A 189 -9.63 -8.14 2.53
CA HIS A 189 -10.47 -8.37 3.69
C HIS A 189 -11.69 -7.43 3.72
N LEU A 190 -11.47 -6.13 3.44
CA LEU A 190 -12.52 -5.13 3.38
C LEU A 190 -13.41 -5.34 2.14
N ALA A 191 -12.84 -5.63 0.96
CA ALA A 191 -13.63 -5.92 -0.24
C ALA A 191 -14.53 -7.14 -0.07
N ALA A 192 -14.06 -8.19 0.59
CA ALA A 192 -14.90 -9.35 0.91
C ALA A 192 -16.09 -8.95 1.80
N GLY A 193 -15.81 -8.19 2.88
CA GLY A 193 -16.87 -7.75 3.79
C GLY A 193 -17.88 -6.79 3.16
N LEU A 194 -17.43 -5.89 2.28
CA LEU A 194 -18.32 -4.99 1.53
C LEU A 194 -19.28 -5.78 0.62
N ARG A 195 -18.75 -6.78 -0.11
CA ARG A 195 -19.59 -7.68 -0.94
C ARG A 195 -20.59 -8.48 -0.11
N GLU A 196 -20.16 -9.06 1.02
CA GLU A 196 -21.03 -9.78 1.96
C GLU A 196 -22.16 -8.89 2.50
N ALA A 197 -21.85 -7.60 2.72
CA ALA A 197 -22.84 -6.61 3.17
C ALA A 197 -23.71 -6.01 2.04
N GLY A 198 -23.55 -6.44 0.79
CA GLY A 198 -24.27 -5.90 -0.37
C GLY A 198 -23.96 -4.44 -0.69
N LEU A 199 -22.77 -3.95 -0.31
CA LEU A 199 -22.33 -2.57 -0.54
C LEU A 199 -21.49 -2.51 -1.82
N ASP A 200 -21.96 -1.73 -2.79
CA ASP A 200 -21.24 -1.47 -4.05
C ASP A 200 -20.24 -0.33 -3.87
N ILE A 201 -19.12 -0.64 -3.21
CA ILE A 201 -18.01 0.27 -2.97
C ILE A 201 -16.75 -0.35 -3.57
N GLU A 202 -16.15 0.33 -4.55
CA GLU A 202 -14.90 -0.12 -5.16
C GLU A 202 -13.75 -0.02 -4.15
N VAL A 203 -13.02 -1.12 -3.92
CA VAL A 203 -11.79 -1.11 -3.12
C VAL A 203 -10.58 -1.12 -4.05
N VAL A 204 -9.76 -0.08 -3.96
CA VAL A 204 -8.67 0.14 -4.93
C VAL A 204 -7.43 0.72 -4.27
N HIS A 205 -6.26 0.48 -4.87
CA HIS A 205 -5.02 1.10 -4.43
C HIS A 205 -4.95 2.57 -4.91
N PRO A 206 -4.50 3.55 -4.07
CA PRO A 206 -4.41 4.96 -4.44
C PRO A 206 -3.70 5.21 -5.78
N VAL A 207 -2.60 4.51 -6.04
CA VAL A 207 -1.82 4.63 -7.28
C VAL A 207 -2.59 4.19 -8.53
N VAL A 208 -3.55 3.26 -8.37
CA VAL A 208 -4.42 2.83 -9.49
C VAL A 208 -5.39 3.94 -9.86
N LEU A 209 -5.94 4.66 -8.87
CA LEU A 209 -6.81 5.81 -9.14
C LEU A 209 -6.06 6.91 -9.89
N LEU A 210 -4.86 7.26 -9.44
CA LEU A 210 -3.99 8.22 -10.13
C LEU A 210 -3.72 7.80 -11.58
N GLU A 211 -3.34 6.55 -11.77
CA GLU A 211 -3.02 6.02 -13.09
C GLU A 211 -4.21 6.06 -14.05
N ARG A 212 -5.40 5.73 -13.57
CA ARG A 212 -6.64 5.80 -14.37
C ARG A 212 -6.96 7.22 -14.84
N GLN A 213 -6.58 8.25 -14.06
CA GLN A 213 -6.84 9.67 -14.37
C GLN A 213 -5.73 10.34 -15.17
N LEU A 214 -4.65 9.62 -15.52
CA LEU A 214 -3.51 10.21 -16.20
C LEU A 214 -3.81 10.60 -17.66
N GLN A 215 -3.42 11.82 -18.01
CA GLN A 215 -3.25 12.25 -19.40
C GLN A 215 -1.89 12.92 -19.57
N VAL A 216 -1.27 12.70 -20.73
CA VAL A 216 -0.08 13.45 -21.14
C VAL A 216 -0.55 14.83 -21.58
N LYS A 217 0.06 15.89 -21.06
CA LYS A 217 -0.16 17.25 -21.58
C LYS A 217 0.25 17.29 -23.04
N SER A 218 -0.67 17.57 -23.95
CA SER A 218 -0.32 17.86 -25.34
C SER A 218 0.57 19.11 -25.35
N SER A 219 1.80 18.98 -25.83
CA SER A 219 2.66 20.13 -26.11
C SER A 219 1.94 21.00 -27.15
N LYS A 220 1.55 22.19 -26.78
CA LYS A 220 1.08 23.23 -27.72
C LYS A 220 2.29 23.87 -28.36
#